data_ec231cb14f23b9ed11a241366bffc53d
#
_entry.id   ec231cb14f23b9ed11a241366bffc53d
#
_cell.length_a   1.000
_cell.length_b   1.000
_cell.length_c   1.000
_cell.angle_alpha   90.00
_cell.angle_beta   90.00
_cell.angle_gamma   90.00
#
_symmetry.space_group_name_H-M   'P 1'
#
loop_
_entity.id
_entity.type
_entity.pdbx_description
1 polymer ?
#
loop_
_entity_poly.entity_id
_entity_poly.type
_entity_poly.pdbx_seq_one_letter_code
_entity_poly.pdbx_strand_id
1 'polypeptide(L)'
;MANTSDIRNGLCIRYNHDIFKIIEFLHVKPGKGPAFVRTKLKSVTNGKVIDNTFSAGHKIDEVRVETHKFQFLYNDGDDFHFMNTQDYNQISLGKDLIDNSNLLKEGVLVTVIINSEDGLPLSVEMPSSVVLEVISAEPGVKGNTATNATKPATVETGAIINVPLFINEGDKIKIETEKGTYKERFKE
;
A
#
# COMPACT_ATOMS: atom_id res chain seq x y z
N MET A 1 17.65 -4.19 -22.61
CA MET A 1 17.87 -5.14 -21.49
C MET A 1 18.76 -4.46 -20.48
N ALA A 2 18.29 -4.28 -19.27
CA ALA A 2 19.06 -3.76 -18.16
C ALA A 2 19.99 -4.85 -17.58
N ASN A 3 20.98 -4.44 -16.80
CA ASN A 3 21.86 -5.33 -16.06
C ASN A 3 22.03 -4.81 -14.61
N THR A 4 22.80 -5.50 -13.78
CA THR A 4 22.98 -5.10 -12.37
C THR A 4 23.62 -3.74 -12.17
N SER A 5 24.26 -3.12 -13.17
CA SER A 5 24.77 -1.74 -13.05
C SER A 5 23.66 -0.69 -13.17
N ASP A 6 22.52 -1.06 -13.72
CA ASP A 6 21.37 -0.18 -13.93
C ASP A 6 20.41 -0.19 -12.74
N ILE A 7 20.68 -1.03 -11.72
CA ILE A 7 19.88 -1.14 -10.50
C ILE A 7 19.86 0.19 -9.76
N ARG A 8 18.64 0.68 -9.50
CA ARG A 8 18.36 1.88 -8.70
C ARG A 8 17.06 1.70 -7.92
N ASN A 9 16.88 2.47 -6.88
CA ASN A 9 15.62 2.49 -6.14
C ASN A 9 14.47 2.95 -7.05
N GLY A 10 13.35 2.24 -6.98
CA GLY A 10 12.17 2.47 -7.81
C GLY A 10 12.16 1.72 -9.14
N LEU A 11 13.25 1.09 -9.55
CA LEU A 11 13.26 0.24 -10.76
C LEU A 11 12.36 -0.96 -10.54
N CYS A 12 11.44 -1.19 -11.48
CA CYS A 12 10.59 -2.39 -11.49
C CYS A 12 11.20 -3.45 -12.39
N ILE A 13 11.22 -4.67 -11.90
CA ILE A 13 11.82 -5.82 -12.58
C ILE A 13 10.88 -7.03 -12.53
N ARG A 14 10.88 -7.87 -13.56
CA ARG A 14 10.22 -9.16 -13.52
C ARG A 14 11.14 -10.16 -12.84
N TYR A 15 10.65 -10.79 -11.80
CA TYR A 15 11.39 -11.79 -11.02
C TYR A 15 10.43 -12.84 -10.46
N ASN A 16 10.74 -14.13 -10.62
CA ASN A 16 9.92 -15.26 -10.14
C ASN A 16 8.42 -15.15 -10.51
N HIS A 17 8.12 -14.81 -11.77
CA HIS A 17 6.77 -14.66 -12.32
C HIS A 17 5.93 -13.54 -11.71
N ASP A 18 6.56 -12.59 -11.01
CA ASP A 18 5.92 -11.43 -10.43
C ASP A 18 6.72 -10.16 -10.77
N ILE A 19 6.14 -9.00 -10.53
CA ILE A 19 6.78 -7.71 -10.72
C ILE A 19 7.21 -7.16 -9.38
N PHE A 20 8.49 -6.87 -9.24
CA PHE A 20 9.08 -6.33 -8.03
C PHE A 20 9.65 -4.93 -8.25
N LYS A 21 9.40 -4.04 -7.32
CA LYS A 21 10.05 -2.73 -7.22
C LYS A 21 11.28 -2.84 -6.30
N ILE A 22 12.43 -2.39 -6.77
CA ILE A 22 13.65 -2.34 -5.94
C ILE A 22 13.51 -1.19 -4.95
N ILE A 23 13.46 -1.51 -3.66
CA ILE A 23 13.33 -0.51 -2.58
C ILE A 23 14.66 -0.17 -1.93
N GLU A 24 15.59 -1.12 -1.89
CA GLU A 24 16.96 -0.92 -1.41
C GLU A 24 17.94 -1.74 -2.26
N PHE A 25 19.15 -1.24 -2.45
CA PHE A 25 20.22 -2.01 -3.07
C PHE A 25 21.60 -1.62 -2.52
N LEU A 26 22.53 -2.57 -2.58
CA LEU A 26 23.93 -2.39 -2.18
C LEU A 26 24.86 -3.12 -3.14
N HIS A 27 25.72 -2.37 -3.83
CA HIS A 27 26.81 -2.96 -4.60
C HIS A 27 27.96 -3.39 -3.68
N VAL A 28 28.32 -4.66 -3.73
CA VAL A 28 29.40 -5.24 -2.93
C VAL A 28 30.51 -5.73 -3.85
N LYS A 29 31.72 -5.20 -3.61
CA LYS A 29 32.96 -5.65 -4.25
C LYS A 29 33.84 -6.25 -3.17
N PRO A 30 33.73 -7.57 -2.90
CA PRO A 30 34.60 -8.20 -1.90
C PRO A 30 36.05 -8.18 -2.35
N GLY A 31 36.98 -8.08 -1.41
CA GLY A 31 38.42 -8.11 -1.74
C GLY A 31 38.88 -9.44 -2.35
N LYS A 32 38.15 -10.52 -2.12
CA LYS A 32 38.30 -11.84 -2.76
C LYS A 32 36.91 -12.32 -3.19
N GLY A 33 36.75 -12.66 -4.48
CA GLY A 33 35.50 -13.19 -5.04
C GLY A 33 34.79 -12.21 -6.01
N PRO A 34 33.76 -12.69 -6.72
CA PRO A 34 33.02 -11.89 -7.70
C PRO A 34 32.19 -10.82 -7.01
N ALA A 35 32.05 -9.68 -7.65
CA ALA A 35 31.15 -8.62 -7.21
C ALA A 35 29.68 -9.06 -7.33
N PHE A 36 28.83 -8.53 -6.46
CA PHE A 36 27.40 -8.79 -6.46
C PHE A 36 26.60 -7.57 -5.98
N VAL A 37 25.30 -7.59 -6.21
CA VAL A 37 24.37 -6.56 -5.75
C VAL A 37 23.32 -7.21 -4.86
N ARG A 38 23.28 -6.82 -3.60
CA ARG A 38 22.18 -7.17 -2.70
C ARG A 38 21.03 -6.22 -2.97
N THR A 39 19.82 -6.77 -3.05
CA THR A 39 18.61 -5.98 -3.29
C THR A 39 17.53 -6.40 -2.31
N LYS A 40 16.72 -5.42 -1.89
CA LYS A 40 15.44 -5.64 -1.26
C LYS A 40 14.35 -5.32 -2.26
N LEU A 41 13.53 -6.31 -2.53
CA LEU A 41 12.52 -6.29 -3.60
C LEU A 41 11.13 -6.29 -2.94
N LYS A 42 10.29 -5.30 -3.27
CA LYS A 42 8.88 -5.27 -2.86
C LYS A 42 8.02 -5.66 -4.06
N SER A 43 7.22 -6.74 -3.93
CA SER A 43 6.24 -7.11 -4.94
C SER A 43 5.26 -5.96 -5.15
N VAL A 44 5.01 -5.64 -6.42
CA VAL A 44 4.05 -4.60 -6.82
C VAL A 44 2.63 -5.13 -6.69
N THR A 45 2.43 -6.44 -6.86
CA THR A 45 1.12 -7.08 -6.85
C THR A 45 0.59 -7.38 -5.45
N ASN A 46 1.46 -7.82 -4.53
CA ASN A 46 1.03 -8.30 -3.20
C ASN A 46 1.77 -7.64 -2.01
N GLY A 47 2.62 -6.64 -2.28
CA GLY A 47 3.35 -5.89 -1.24
C GLY A 47 4.46 -6.67 -0.50
N LYS A 48 4.61 -7.97 -0.75
CA LYS A 48 5.61 -8.81 -0.07
C LYS A 48 7.03 -8.35 -0.34
N VAL A 49 7.83 -8.24 0.71
CA VAL A 49 9.24 -7.88 0.62
C VAL A 49 10.12 -9.11 0.72
N ILE A 50 11.07 -9.24 -0.20
CA ILE A 50 12.07 -10.31 -0.23
C ILE A 50 13.47 -9.72 -0.41
N ASP A 51 14.47 -10.40 0.14
CA ASP A 51 15.87 -10.11 -0.12
C ASP A 51 16.37 -11.00 -1.26
N ASN A 52 17.09 -10.42 -2.21
CA ASN A 52 17.72 -11.15 -3.31
C ASN A 52 19.12 -10.60 -3.61
N THR A 53 20.00 -11.48 -4.09
CA THR A 53 21.37 -11.13 -4.48
C THR A 53 21.60 -11.50 -5.93
N PHE A 54 21.94 -10.51 -6.73
CA PHE A 54 22.32 -10.71 -8.15
C PHE A 54 23.83 -10.68 -8.30
N SER A 55 24.39 -11.61 -9.06
CA SER A 55 25.81 -11.53 -9.46
C SER A 55 26.05 -10.31 -10.34
N ALA A 56 27.22 -9.70 -10.27
CA ALA A 56 27.57 -8.57 -11.14
C ALA A 56 27.44 -8.99 -12.62
N GLY A 57 26.83 -8.12 -13.43
CA GLY A 57 26.59 -8.40 -14.86
C GLY A 57 25.35 -9.27 -15.13
N HIS A 58 24.60 -9.70 -14.13
CA HIS A 58 23.35 -10.41 -14.33
C HIS A 58 22.34 -9.55 -15.12
N LYS A 59 21.67 -10.16 -16.10
CA LYS A 59 20.66 -9.49 -16.91
C LYS A 59 19.39 -9.31 -16.09
N ILE A 60 18.84 -8.11 -16.10
CA ILE A 60 17.63 -7.71 -15.40
C ILE A 60 16.52 -7.52 -16.43
N ASP A 61 15.38 -8.14 -16.21
CA ASP A 61 14.17 -7.94 -17.00
C ASP A 61 13.42 -6.73 -16.42
N GLU A 62 13.70 -5.56 -16.98
CA GLU A 62 13.08 -4.29 -16.55
C GLU A 62 11.63 -4.24 -17.05
N VAL A 63 10.72 -3.87 -16.15
CA VAL A 63 9.31 -3.64 -16.45
C VAL A 63 9.02 -2.14 -16.29
N ARG A 64 8.44 -1.54 -17.31
CA ARG A 64 7.98 -0.15 -17.24
C ARG A 64 6.60 -0.10 -16.62
N VAL A 65 6.48 0.73 -15.58
CA VAL A 65 5.20 0.97 -14.91
C VAL A 65 4.86 2.46 -14.98
N GLU A 66 3.59 2.75 -15.13
CA GLU A 66 3.03 4.08 -15.03
C GLU A 66 2.15 4.19 -13.80
N THR A 67 2.04 5.38 -13.26
CA THR A 67 1.22 5.66 -12.08
C THR A 67 0.20 6.73 -12.44
N HIS A 68 -1.08 6.42 -12.24
CA HIS A 68 -2.18 7.34 -12.49
C HIS A 68 -2.98 7.59 -11.23
N LYS A 69 -3.50 8.82 -11.09
CA LYS A 69 -4.38 9.19 -9.98
C LYS A 69 -5.82 8.86 -10.32
N PHE A 70 -6.45 8.12 -9.41
CA PHE A 70 -7.85 7.75 -9.49
C PHE A 70 -8.58 8.18 -8.23
N GLN A 71 -9.86 8.44 -8.35
CA GLN A 71 -10.78 8.66 -7.24
C GLN A 71 -11.61 7.40 -7.03
N PHE A 72 -11.66 6.90 -5.81
CA PHE A 72 -12.55 5.80 -5.47
C PHE A 72 -14.00 6.28 -5.49
N LEU A 73 -14.87 5.55 -6.17
CA LEU A 73 -16.29 5.85 -6.30
C LEU A 73 -17.11 5.00 -5.32
N TYR A 74 -17.13 3.70 -5.51
CA TYR A 74 -17.89 2.74 -4.69
C TYR A 74 -17.35 1.32 -4.89
N ASN A 75 -17.80 0.39 -4.06
CA ASN A 75 -17.65 -1.03 -4.29
C ASN A 75 -19.02 -1.68 -4.45
N ASP A 76 -19.11 -2.75 -5.21
CA ASP A 76 -20.34 -3.55 -5.40
C ASP A 76 -20.28 -4.92 -4.70
N GLY A 77 -19.26 -5.13 -3.87
CA GLY A 77 -18.98 -6.33 -3.10
C GLY A 77 -17.73 -7.06 -3.56
N ASP A 78 -17.58 -7.31 -4.84
CA ASP A 78 -16.43 -8.03 -5.42
C ASP A 78 -15.41 -7.05 -6.02
N ASP A 79 -15.90 -6.02 -6.70
CA ASP A 79 -15.07 -5.04 -7.42
C ASP A 79 -15.15 -3.64 -6.82
N PHE A 80 -14.06 -2.93 -6.93
CA PHE A 80 -13.90 -1.54 -6.53
C PHE A 80 -13.82 -0.66 -7.76
N HIS A 81 -14.70 0.33 -7.84
CA HIS A 81 -14.84 1.23 -8.99
C HIS A 81 -14.10 2.54 -8.76
N PHE A 82 -13.28 2.91 -9.72
CA PHE A 82 -12.43 4.09 -9.66
C PHE A 82 -12.61 4.93 -10.91
N MET A 83 -12.45 6.24 -10.78
CA MET A 83 -12.47 7.20 -11.88
C MET A 83 -11.11 7.89 -11.98
N ASN A 84 -10.53 7.87 -13.15
CA ASN A 84 -9.30 8.61 -13.45
C ASN A 84 -9.54 10.12 -13.31
N THR A 85 -8.66 10.81 -12.59
CA THR A 85 -8.82 12.24 -12.32
C THR A 85 -8.48 13.14 -13.51
N GLN A 86 -7.89 12.61 -14.60
CA GLN A 86 -7.48 13.38 -15.77
C GLN A 86 -8.48 13.27 -16.93
N ASP A 87 -8.88 12.04 -17.26
CA ASP A 87 -9.73 11.76 -18.43
C ASP A 87 -11.13 11.27 -18.06
N TYR A 88 -11.41 11.11 -16.74
CA TYR A 88 -12.67 10.65 -16.16
C TYR A 88 -13.09 9.23 -16.57
N ASN A 89 -12.19 8.46 -17.19
CA ASN A 89 -12.45 7.06 -17.48
C ASN A 89 -12.58 6.26 -16.19
N GLN A 90 -13.54 5.33 -16.19
CA GLN A 90 -13.78 4.46 -15.04
C GLN A 90 -13.15 3.08 -15.27
N ILE A 91 -12.60 2.54 -14.20
CA ILE A 91 -12.06 1.17 -14.15
C ILE A 91 -12.63 0.43 -12.95
N SER A 92 -12.74 -0.88 -13.09
CA SER A 92 -13.14 -1.80 -12.02
C SER A 92 -11.94 -2.68 -11.67
N LEU A 93 -11.60 -2.78 -10.39
CA LEU A 93 -10.44 -3.51 -9.87
C LEU A 93 -10.87 -4.46 -8.77
N GLY A 94 -10.37 -5.69 -8.83
CA GLY A 94 -10.60 -6.69 -7.80
C GLY A 94 -9.96 -6.31 -6.46
N LYS A 95 -10.53 -6.80 -5.39
CA LYS A 95 -10.10 -6.55 -4.01
C LYS A 95 -8.65 -6.96 -3.73
N ASP A 96 -8.14 -7.98 -4.43
CA ASP A 96 -6.78 -8.52 -4.33
C ASP A 96 -5.68 -7.54 -4.76
N LEU A 97 -6.03 -6.50 -5.54
CA LEU A 97 -5.11 -5.43 -5.93
C LEU A 97 -5.04 -4.28 -4.92
N ILE A 98 -5.80 -4.33 -3.82
CA ILE A 98 -6.00 -3.22 -2.90
C ILE A 98 -5.73 -3.67 -1.46
N ASP A 99 -4.58 -3.32 -0.92
CA ASP A 99 -4.28 -3.56 0.49
C ASP A 99 -5.20 -2.71 1.39
N ASN A 100 -5.74 -3.34 2.46
CA ASN A 100 -6.65 -2.67 3.40
C ASN A 100 -7.83 -1.95 2.72
N SER A 101 -8.41 -2.59 1.71
CA SER A 101 -9.55 -2.04 0.94
C SER A 101 -10.77 -1.65 1.80
N ASN A 102 -10.88 -2.23 3.01
CA ASN A 102 -11.91 -1.88 4.00
C ASN A 102 -11.75 -0.47 4.60
N LEU A 103 -10.64 0.23 4.32
CA LEU A 103 -10.42 1.62 4.72
C LEU A 103 -10.75 2.62 3.61
N LEU A 104 -11.11 2.14 2.41
CA LEU A 104 -11.48 3.01 1.30
C LEU A 104 -12.85 3.64 1.57
N LYS A 105 -12.87 4.98 1.55
CA LYS A 105 -14.06 5.81 1.58
C LYS A 105 -14.27 6.46 0.22
N GLU A 106 -15.52 6.63 -0.19
CA GLU A 106 -15.88 7.38 -1.40
C GLU A 106 -15.18 8.74 -1.46
N GLY A 107 -14.65 9.09 -2.63
CA GLY A 107 -13.91 10.33 -2.87
C GLY A 107 -12.41 10.26 -2.55
N VAL A 108 -11.91 9.21 -1.91
CA VAL A 108 -10.47 9.06 -1.62
C VAL A 108 -9.67 8.93 -2.92
N LEU A 109 -8.59 9.72 -3.00
CA LEU A 109 -7.65 9.65 -4.11
C LEU A 109 -6.62 8.54 -3.86
N VAL A 110 -6.46 7.65 -4.83
CA VAL A 110 -5.51 6.56 -4.84
C VAL A 110 -4.55 6.68 -6.00
N THR A 111 -3.46 5.94 -5.98
CA THR A 111 -2.53 5.80 -7.11
C THR A 111 -2.65 4.38 -7.65
N VAL A 112 -3.07 4.22 -8.90
CA VAL A 112 -3.06 2.92 -9.59
C VAL A 112 -1.74 2.77 -10.32
N ILE A 113 -1.06 1.65 -10.09
CA ILE A 113 0.16 1.27 -10.80
C ILE A 113 -0.25 0.38 -11.96
N ILE A 114 0.14 0.77 -13.17
CA ILE A 114 -0.23 0.12 -14.42
C ILE A 114 1.04 -0.33 -15.13
N ASN A 115 1.05 -1.55 -15.67
CA ASN A 115 2.10 -2.00 -16.55
C ASN A 115 1.98 -1.28 -17.91
N SER A 116 3.00 -0.55 -18.32
CA SER A 116 3.00 0.22 -19.57
C SER A 116 3.01 -0.65 -20.83
N GLU A 117 3.34 -1.93 -20.72
CA GLU A 117 3.46 -2.83 -21.89
C GLU A 117 2.09 -3.35 -22.35
N ASP A 118 1.20 -3.67 -21.40
CA ASP A 118 -0.10 -4.29 -21.68
C ASP A 118 -1.29 -3.45 -21.12
N GLY A 119 -1.01 -2.37 -20.42
CA GLY A 119 -2.02 -1.51 -19.80
C GLY A 119 -2.73 -2.13 -18.60
N LEU A 120 -2.24 -3.28 -18.09
CA LEU A 120 -2.89 -3.98 -16.98
C LEU A 120 -2.57 -3.30 -15.63
N PRO A 121 -3.59 -3.08 -14.78
CA PRO A 121 -3.37 -2.61 -13.42
C PRO A 121 -2.69 -3.69 -12.58
N LEU A 122 -1.65 -3.30 -11.85
CA LEU A 122 -0.84 -4.19 -11.02
C LEU A 122 -1.20 -4.08 -9.54
N SER A 123 -1.45 -2.88 -9.06
CA SER A 123 -1.83 -2.62 -7.67
C SER A 123 -2.40 -1.22 -7.49
N VAL A 124 -3.07 -1.02 -6.35
CA VAL A 124 -3.62 0.27 -5.92
C VAL A 124 -2.90 0.70 -4.65
N GLU A 125 -2.22 1.83 -4.70
CA GLU A 125 -1.61 2.46 -3.52
C GLU A 125 -2.57 3.50 -2.93
N MET A 126 -2.99 3.27 -1.69
CA MET A 126 -3.77 4.23 -0.91
C MET A 126 -2.89 5.39 -0.42
N PRO A 127 -3.48 6.56 -0.08
CA PRO A 127 -2.73 7.59 0.63
C PRO A 127 -2.23 7.04 1.97
N SER A 128 -1.13 7.56 2.51
CA SER A 128 -0.50 7.07 3.75
C SER A 128 -1.42 7.08 4.97
N SER A 129 -2.48 7.86 4.92
CA SER A 129 -3.51 7.90 5.95
C SER A 129 -4.85 8.36 5.38
N VAL A 130 -5.94 7.89 6.00
CA VAL A 130 -7.32 8.31 5.71
C VAL A 130 -7.98 8.83 6.98
N VAL A 131 -8.96 9.72 6.82
CA VAL A 131 -9.78 10.22 7.91
C VAL A 131 -11.16 9.59 7.81
N LEU A 132 -11.55 8.83 8.84
CA LEU A 132 -12.82 8.13 8.91
C LEU A 132 -13.56 8.51 10.20
N GLU A 133 -14.89 8.54 10.12
CA GLU A 133 -15.75 8.76 11.26
C GLU A 133 -16.03 7.45 12.01
N VAL A 134 -15.98 7.51 13.34
CA VAL A 134 -16.34 6.38 14.22
C VAL A 134 -17.85 6.32 14.32
N ILE A 135 -18.45 5.24 13.82
CA ILE A 135 -19.90 5.02 13.84
C ILE A 135 -20.36 4.18 15.05
N SER A 136 -19.45 3.45 15.68
CA SER A 136 -19.72 2.68 16.89
C SER A 136 -18.44 2.48 17.69
N ALA A 137 -18.49 2.74 18.99
CA ALA A 137 -17.42 2.42 19.92
C ALA A 137 -18.00 2.13 21.31
N GLU A 138 -17.59 1.00 21.89
CA GLU A 138 -18.02 0.66 23.26
C GLU A 138 -17.53 1.73 24.26
N PRO A 139 -18.30 1.99 25.34
CA PRO A 139 -17.84 2.85 26.42
C PRO A 139 -16.53 2.35 27.01
N GLY A 140 -15.54 3.22 27.16
CA GLY A 140 -14.27 2.86 27.80
C GLY A 140 -14.48 2.53 29.26
N VAL A 141 -14.42 1.27 29.64
CA VAL A 141 -14.53 0.85 31.06
C VAL A 141 -13.21 1.20 31.75
N LYS A 142 -13.25 2.17 32.66
CA LYS A 142 -12.15 2.49 33.58
C LYS A 142 -11.99 1.35 34.61
N GLY A 143 -11.22 0.34 34.29
CA GLY A 143 -11.00 -0.81 35.21
C GLY A 143 -9.58 -1.36 35.19
N ASN A 144 -8.72 -0.92 34.29
CA ASN A 144 -7.35 -1.39 34.25
C ASN A 144 -6.40 -0.20 34.03
N THR A 145 -5.52 0.04 34.96
CA THR A 145 -4.49 1.10 34.99
C THR A 145 -3.33 0.81 34.01
N ALA A 146 -3.58 0.05 32.94
CA ALA A 146 -2.58 -0.14 31.89
C ALA A 146 -2.48 1.13 31.03
N THR A 147 -1.35 1.78 31.08
CA THR A 147 -0.92 2.79 30.12
C THR A 147 -1.06 2.20 28.71
N ASN A 148 -1.88 2.85 27.84
CA ASN A 148 -2.18 2.44 26.47
C ASN A 148 -3.35 1.42 26.30
N ALA A 149 -4.35 1.43 27.18
CA ALA A 149 -5.56 0.65 26.96
C ALA A 149 -6.28 1.14 25.66
N THR A 150 -6.62 0.20 24.79
CA THR A 150 -7.38 0.43 23.55
C THR A 150 -8.69 -0.31 23.59
N LYS A 151 -9.64 0.12 22.76
CA LYS A 151 -10.93 -0.52 22.54
C LYS A 151 -11.21 -0.63 21.04
N PRO A 152 -11.98 -1.63 20.58
CA PRO A 152 -12.43 -1.69 19.21
C PRO A 152 -13.45 -0.57 18.93
N ALA A 153 -13.32 0.05 17.76
CA ALA A 153 -14.26 1.00 17.22
C ALA A 153 -14.55 0.66 15.75
N THR A 154 -15.80 0.73 15.35
CA THR A 154 -16.21 0.56 13.96
C THR A 154 -16.27 1.93 13.30
N VAL A 155 -15.62 2.07 12.16
CA VAL A 155 -15.64 3.30 11.36
C VAL A 155 -16.66 3.21 10.22
N GLU A 156 -16.98 4.35 9.60
CA GLU A 156 -18.02 4.50 8.56
C GLU A 156 -17.88 3.54 7.38
N THR A 157 -16.68 3.03 7.11
CA THR A 157 -16.44 2.02 6.05
C THR A 157 -16.72 0.59 6.52
N GLY A 158 -17.10 0.39 7.78
CA GLY A 158 -17.31 -0.93 8.39
C GLY A 158 -16.04 -1.58 8.93
N ALA A 159 -14.87 -0.96 8.78
CA ALA A 159 -13.62 -1.48 9.35
C ALA A 159 -13.62 -1.35 10.89
N ILE A 160 -13.00 -2.32 11.57
CA ILE A 160 -12.82 -2.30 13.02
C ILE A 160 -11.37 -1.90 13.32
N ILE A 161 -11.20 -0.80 14.06
CA ILE A 161 -9.90 -0.23 14.41
C ILE A 161 -9.76 -0.18 15.93
N ASN A 162 -8.61 -0.58 16.46
CA ASN A 162 -8.29 -0.41 17.87
C ASN A 162 -7.92 1.05 18.13
N VAL A 163 -8.70 1.72 18.98
CA VAL A 163 -8.54 3.15 19.31
C VAL A 163 -8.34 3.35 20.81
N PRO A 164 -7.72 4.46 21.24
CA PRO A 164 -7.66 4.83 22.66
C PRO A 164 -9.03 4.95 23.30
N LEU A 165 -9.14 4.71 24.62
CA LEU A 165 -10.42 4.69 25.36
C LEU A 165 -11.21 6.00 25.26
N PHE A 166 -10.55 7.13 25.01
CA PHE A 166 -11.20 8.45 24.94
C PHE A 166 -11.89 8.73 23.60
N ILE A 167 -11.73 7.88 22.61
CA ILE A 167 -12.41 8.00 21.31
C ILE A 167 -13.86 7.53 21.45
N ASN A 168 -14.79 8.34 20.96
CA ASN A 168 -16.21 8.07 21.02
C ASN A 168 -16.85 8.02 19.64
N GLU A 169 -18.08 7.54 19.58
CA GLU A 169 -18.93 7.64 18.41
C GLU A 169 -19.06 9.11 17.96
N GLY A 170 -18.99 9.35 16.64
CA GLY A 170 -18.97 10.67 16.03
C GLY A 170 -17.57 11.33 15.95
N ASP A 171 -16.55 10.74 16.59
CA ASP A 171 -15.19 11.25 16.44
C ASP A 171 -14.62 10.90 15.06
N LYS A 172 -13.94 11.88 14.43
CA LYS A 172 -13.14 11.61 13.22
C LYS A 172 -11.74 11.21 13.63
N ILE A 173 -11.27 10.10 13.10
CA ILE A 173 -9.94 9.56 13.39
C ILE A 173 -9.12 9.41 12.11
N LYS A 174 -7.83 9.69 12.24
CA LYS A 174 -6.86 9.46 11.19
C LYS A 174 -6.22 8.09 11.39
N ILE A 175 -6.26 7.27 10.34
CA ILE A 175 -5.81 5.88 10.32
C ILE A 175 -4.65 5.77 9.35
N GLU A 176 -3.55 5.15 9.78
CA GLU A 176 -2.44 4.78 8.90
C GLU A 176 -2.89 3.62 8.01
N THR A 177 -2.91 3.84 6.68
CA THR A 177 -3.50 2.89 5.74
C THR A 177 -2.70 1.61 5.57
N GLU A 178 -1.36 1.68 5.62
CA GLU A 178 -0.49 0.51 5.46
C GLU A 178 -0.68 -0.52 6.58
N LYS A 179 -0.86 -0.06 7.82
CA LYS A 179 -1.01 -0.94 9.01
C LYS A 179 -2.46 -1.11 9.47
N GLY A 180 -3.38 -0.28 8.97
CA GLY A 180 -4.75 -0.24 9.46
C GLY A 180 -4.86 0.18 10.92
N THR A 181 -3.97 1.06 11.41
CA THR A 181 -3.88 1.44 12.82
C THR A 181 -4.26 2.89 13.05
N TYR A 182 -4.88 3.16 14.20
CA TYR A 182 -5.16 4.51 14.67
C TYR A 182 -3.86 5.34 14.80
N LYS A 183 -3.87 6.55 14.26
CA LYS A 183 -2.76 7.50 14.34
C LYS A 183 -3.06 8.65 15.30
N GLU A 184 -4.15 9.33 15.07
CA GLU A 184 -4.56 10.49 15.86
C GLU A 184 -6.06 10.80 15.70
N ARG A 185 -6.63 11.54 16.65
CA ARG A 185 -7.96 12.13 16.49
C ARG A 185 -7.85 13.33 15.56
N PHE A 186 -8.66 13.33 14.52
CA PHE A 186 -8.73 14.45 13.59
C PHE A 186 -9.60 15.55 14.21
N LYS A 187 -9.05 16.75 14.28
CA LYS A 187 -9.78 17.98 14.66
C LYS A 187 -9.85 18.86 13.43
N GLU A 188 -11.04 19.26 13.08
CA GLU A 188 -11.27 20.31 12.06
C GLU A 188 -10.72 21.64 12.52
#